data_87ce4eed765856d00f1348ba721c024e
#
_entry.id   87ce4eed765856d00f1348ba721c024e
#
_cell.length_a   1.000
_cell.length_b   1.000
_cell.length_c   1.000
_cell.angle_alpha   90.00
_cell.angle_beta   90.00
_cell.angle_gamma   90.00
#
_symmetry.space_group_name_H-M   'P 1'
#
loop_
_entity.id
_entity.type
_entity.pdbx_description
1 polymer ?
#
loop_
_entity_poly.entity_id
_entity_poly.type
_entity_poly.pdbx_seq_one_letter_code
_entity_poly.pdbx_strand_id
1 'polypeptide(L)'
;EMSASLVGSEMCIRDSLNGVERPVAFDIKEQDGKIAEIVHSLAKWKRYALDKYGFSVGEGLYTDMNAIRRDEETDNIHSIFVDQWDWEKIITKEDRNIETLKETVRTVYKVLRKTEKYMSIKYDYIQEILPKDIFFITTQELEDVFPDVSSPKEREYYIAKAKGAVCIMQIGDVLENGERHDGRAPDYDDWSLNADIVVYYPVLDIALELSSMGIRVDKDALLSQLEKAGCPERAELPFQKAIIEEKLPYTIGGGIGQSRICMFFLRKAHIGEVQSSMWPEEVVQEATAHEISLL
;
A
#
# COMPACT_ATOMS: atom_id res chain seq x y z
N GLU A 1 -17.86 4.22 12.45
CA GLU A 1 -17.30 3.01 11.79
C GLU A 1 -18.13 2.73 10.55
N MET A 2 -17.61 3.04 9.39
CA MET A 2 -18.18 2.52 8.15
C MET A 2 -17.29 1.36 7.70
N SER A 3 -17.77 0.13 7.87
CA SER A 3 -17.19 -1.02 7.20
C SER A 3 -17.50 -0.86 5.72
N ALA A 4 -16.51 -0.49 4.94
CA ALA A 4 -16.66 -0.24 3.52
C ALA A 4 -16.11 -1.40 2.71
N SER A 5 -16.95 -2.39 2.46
CA SER A 5 -16.86 -3.18 1.25
C SER A 5 -17.78 -2.52 0.22
N LEU A 6 -17.20 -1.75 -0.70
CA LEU A 6 -17.96 -1.09 -1.75
C LEU A 6 -18.20 -2.03 -2.91
N VAL A 7 -19.46 -2.37 -3.09
CA VAL A 7 -20.01 -2.99 -4.30
C VAL A 7 -20.51 -1.87 -5.19
N GLY A 8 -19.85 -1.60 -6.32
CA GLY A 8 -20.27 -0.57 -7.24
C GLY A 8 -20.44 -1.10 -8.66
N SER A 9 -21.61 -0.90 -9.25
CA SER A 9 -21.92 -1.34 -10.61
C SER A 9 -21.85 -0.23 -11.67
N GLU A 10 -21.70 1.04 -11.30
CA GLU A 10 -21.76 2.16 -12.25
C GLU A 10 -20.72 3.28 -12.00
N MET A 11 -20.00 3.29 -10.91
CA MET A 11 -18.81 4.10 -10.82
C MET A 11 -17.61 3.21 -11.14
N CYS A 12 -16.99 3.45 -12.29
CA CYS A 12 -15.74 2.78 -12.70
C CYS A 12 -14.58 3.18 -11.77
N ILE A 13 -14.75 2.90 -10.49
CA ILE A 13 -13.69 2.89 -9.50
C ILE A 13 -13.19 1.45 -9.47
N ARG A 14 -12.64 0.98 -10.59
CA ARG A 14 -11.79 -0.21 -10.55
C ARG A 14 -10.49 0.20 -9.91
N ASP A 15 -10.43 0.06 -8.61
CA ASP A 15 -9.19 0.18 -7.86
C ASP A 15 -8.48 -1.17 -7.89
N SER A 16 -7.71 -1.40 -8.95
CA SER A 16 -6.68 -2.43 -8.99
C SER A 16 -5.34 -1.78 -8.65
N LEU A 17 -4.44 -2.53 -8.02
CA LEU A 17 -3.15 -2.01 -7.54
C LEU A 17 -2.23 -1.62 -8.70
N ASN A 18 -2.21 -2.41 -9.78
CA ASN A 18 -1.39 -2.19 -10.98
C ASN A 18 -2.22 -2.22 -12.29
N GLY A 19 -3.53 -2.41 -12.20
CA GLY A 19 -4.44 -2.30 -13.35
C GLY A 19 -4.72 -3.61 -14.08
N VAL A 20 -4.21 -4.74 -13.60
CA VAL A 20 -4.31 -6.06 -14.26
C VAL A 20 -4.99 -7.13 -13.41
N GLU A 21 -5.16 -6.91 -12.10
CA GLU A 21 -5.77 -7.87 -11.19
C GLU A 21 -7.25 -8.11 -11.53
N ARG A 22 -7.67 -9.36 -11.44
CA ARG A 22 -9.05 -9.75 -11.63
C ARG A 22 -9.85 -9.56 -10.34
N PRO A 23 -10.99 -8.84 -10.38
CA PRO A 23 -11.82 -8.70 -9.19
C PRO A 23 -12.54 -10.02 -8.86
N VAL A 24 -12.95 -10.18 -7.60
CA VAL A 24 -13.97 -11.16 -7.21
C VAL A 24 -15.32 -10.59 -7.61
N ALA A 25 -16.03 -11.31 -8.49
CA ALA A 25 -17.34 -10.92 -8.98
C ALA A 25 -18.42 -11.91 -8.52
N PHE A 26 -19.63 -11.40 -8.26
CA PHE A 26 -20.81 -12.18 -7.93
C PHE A 26 -22.08 -11.50 -8.48
N ASP A 27 -23.15 -12.27 -8.61
CA ASP A 27 -24.45 -11.76 -9.02
C ASP A 27 -25.31 -11.33 -7.83
N ILE A 28 -26.15 -10.32 -8.04
CA ILE A 28 -27.10 -9.84 -7.04
C ILE A 28 -28.50 -10.30 -7.43
N LYS A 29 -29.04 -11.27 -6.69
CA LYS A 29 -30.34 -11.88 -6.96
C LYS A 29 -31.48 -10.88 -6.99
N GLU A 30 -31.51 -9.90 -6.07
CA GLU A 30 -32.54 -8.87 -5.98
C GLU A 30 -32.43 -7.76 -7.06
N GLN A 31 -31.39 -7.83 -7.88
CA GLN A 31 -31.17 -6.91 -9.01
C GLN A 31 -31.07 -7.67 -10.34
N ASP A 32 -31.91 -8.69 -10.51
CA ASP A 32 -32.03 -9.49 -11.74
C ASP A 32 -30.70 -10.07 -12.24
N GLY A 33 -29.82 -10.48 -11.30
CA GLY A 33 -28.52 -11.06 -11.64
C GLY A 33 -27.47 -10.04 -12.05
N LYS A 34 -27.63 -8.76 -11.70
CA LYS A 34 -26.61 -7.73 -11.95
C LYS A 34 -25.30 -8.13 -11.27
N ILE A 35 -24.20 -8.05 -12.04
CA ILE A 35 -22.87 -8.40 -11.54
C ILE A 35 -22.32 -7.25 -10.67
N ALA A 36 -21.82 -7.62 -9.52
CA ALA A 36 -21.07 -6.77 -8.61
C ALA A 36 -19.63 -7.27 -8.47
N GLU A 37 -18.71 -6.37 -8.21
CA GLU A 37 -17.28 -6.65 -8.02
C GLU A 37 -16.83 -6.11 -6.68
N ILE A 38 -15.93 -6.86 -6.00
CA ILE A 38 -15.25 -6.39 -4.78
C ILE A 38 -14.00 -5.63 -5.23
N VAL A 39 -13.84 -4.38 -4.79
CA VAL A 39 -12.67 -3.56 -5.10
C VAL A 39 -11.43 -4.04 -4.35
N HIS A 40 -10.24 -3.85 -4.94
CA HIS A 40 -8.97 -4.22 -4.33
C HIS A 40 -8.38 -3.10 -3.44
N SER A 41 -8.89 -1.87 -3.57
CA SER A 41 -8.47 -0.69 -2.85
C SER A 41 -9.62 0.32 -2.76
N LEU A 42 -9.55 1.21 -1.79
CA LEU A 42 -10.48 2.34 -1.62
C LEU A 42 -9.82 3.71 -1.94
N ALA A 43 -8.64 3.73 -2.55
CA ALA A 43 -7.89 4.96 -2.78
C ALA A 43 -8.69 6.02 -3.56
N LYS A 44 -9.23 5.65 -4.72
CA LYS A 44 -10.04 6.55 -5.56
C LYS A 44 -11.34 6.94 -4.86
N TRP A 45 -12.01 5.99 -4.22
CA TRP A 45 -13.25 6.26 -3.49
C TRP A 45 -13.04 7.27 -2.37
N LYS A 46 -11.96 7.15 -1.59
CA LYS A 46 -11.68 8.08 -0.49
C LYS A 46 -11.56 9.52 -0.96
N ARG A 47 -10.88 9.75 -2.08
CA ARG A 47 -10.74 11.09 -2.65
C ARG A 47 -12.10 11.67 -3.07
N TYR A 48 -12.98 10.86 -3.68
CA TYR A 48 -14.38 11.25 -3.93
C TYR A 48 -15.17 11.51 -2.65
N ALA A 49 -15.00 10.67 -1.64
CA ALA A 49 -15.71 10.80 -0.38
C ALA A 49 -15.35 12.11 0.34
N LEU A 50 -14.06 12.49 0.33
CA LEU A 50 -13.61 13.77 0.92
C LEU A 50 -14.29 14.98 0.26
N ASP A 51 -14.39 14.98 -1.07
CA ASP A 51 -15.12 16.02 -1.80
C ASP A 51 -16.62 15.97 -1.49
N LYS A 52 -17.23 14.80 -1.69
CA LYS A 52 -18.68 14.59 -1.53
C LYS A 52 -19.20 14.99 -0.13
N TYR A 53 -18.43 14.74 0.90
CA TYR A 53 -18.81 15.02 2.28
C TYR A 53 -18.29 16.36 2.80
N GLY A 54 -17.66 17.18 1.95
CA GLY A 54 -17.26 18.55 2.25
C GLY A 54 -16.16 18.68 3.29
N PHE A 55 -15.16 17.78 3.25
CA PHE A 55 -13.99 17.87 4.13
C PHE A 55 -13.13 19.09 3.77
N SER A 56 -12.49 19.68 4.78
CA SER A 56 -11.62 20.84 4.64
C SER A 56 -10.14 20.44 4.53
N VAL A 57 -9.29 21.37 4.09
CA VAL A 57 -7.82 21.19 4.10
C VAL A 57 -7.35 20.81 5.51
N GLY A 58 -6.53 19.80 5.59
CA GLY A 58 -6.00 19.25 6.83
C GLY A 58 -6.89 18.19 7.49
N GLU A 59 -8.14 18.04 7.05
CA GLU A 59 -9.02 16.96 7.46
C GLU A 59 -8.82 15.73 6.55
N GLY A 60 -9.25 14.58 7.05
CA GLY A 60 -9.14 13.31 6.34
C GLY A 60 -10.07 12.25 6.86
N LEU A 61 -10.11 11.13 6.20
CA LEU A 61 -10.82 9.94 6.61
C LEU A 61 -9.90 8.72 6.61
N TYR A 62 -10.25 7.71 7.38
CA TYR A 62 -9.70 6.38 7.26
C TYR A 62 -10.80 5.34 7.19
N THR A 63 -10.48 4.21 6.63
CA THR A 63 -11.38 3.06 6.54
C THR A 63 -10.67 1.83 7.11
N ASP A 64 -11.44 0.95 7.71
CA ASP A 64 -11.04 -0.43 7.98
C ASP A 64 -11.40 -1.23 6.72
N MET A 65 -10.42 -1.35 5.81
CA MET A 65 -10.62 -1.94 4.49
C MET A 65 -10.29 -3.42 4.52
N ASN A 66 -11.20 -4.23 3.96
CA ASN A 66 -10.99 -5.63 3.67
C ASN A 66 -11.12 -5.85 2.16
N ALA A 67 -10.14 -6.53 1.57
CA ALA A 67 -10.13 -6.87 0.15
C ALA A 67 -9.77 -8.34 -0.07
N ILE A 68 -10.16 -8.88 -1.23
CA ILE A 68 -9.79 -10.24 -1.64
C ILE A 68 -8.99 -10.11 -2.93
N ARG A 69 -7.74 -10.56 -2.90
CA ARG A 69 -6.85 -10.66 -4.04
C ARG A 69 -6.83 -12.09 -4.53
N ARG A 70 -7.76 -12.43 -5.41
CA ARG A 70 -7.99 -13.82 -5.86
C ARG A 70 -6.81 -14.46 -6.58
N ASP A 71 -5.91 -13.66 -7.13
CA ASP A 71 -4.74 -14.10 -7.91
C ASP A 71 -3.43 -13.95 -7.12
N GLU A 72 -3.50 -13.70 -5.80
CA GLU A 72 -2.32 -13.57 -4.95
C GLU A 72 -1.60 -14.92 -4.78
N GLU A 73 -0.30 -14.92 -4.95
CA GLU A 73 0.56 -16.05 -4.54
C GLU A 73 0.79 -15.97 -3.03
N THR A 74 0.26 -16.96 -2.33
CA THR A 74 0.34 -16.99 -0.86
C THR A 74 1.70 -17.46 -0.39
N ASP A 75 2.25 -16.76 0.60
CA ASP A 75 3.51 -17.10 1.27
C ASP A 75 3.44 -16.68 2.77
N ASN A 76 4.60 -16.59 3.42
CA ASN A 76 4.67 -16.21 4.84
C ASN A 76 4.09 -14.82 5.13
N ILE A 77 4.06 -13.91 4.16
CA ILE A 77 3.66 -12.50 4.32
C ILE A 77 2.52 -12.07 3.39
N HIS A 78 2.08 -12.95 2.48
CA HIS A 78 0.99 -12.71 1.53
C HIS A 78 -0.16 -13.68 1.72
N SER A 79 -1.37 -13.14 1.72
CA SER A 79 -2.64 -13.85 1.82
C SER A 79 -3.60 -13.35 0.74
N ILE A 80 -4.53 -14.19 0.32
CA ILE A 80 -5.64 -13.76 -0.56
C ILE A 80 -6.55 -12.73 0.13
N PHE A 81 -6.56 -12.67 1.45
CA PHE A 81 -7.29 -11.69 2.24
C PHE A 81 -6.36 -10.57 2.68
N VAL A 82 -6.74 -9.33 2.39
CA VAL A 82 -5.97 -8.13 2.72
C VAL A 82 -6.79 -7.21 3.60
N ASP A 83 -6.23 -6.86 4.74
CA ASP A 83 -6.79 -5.93 5.71
C ASP A 83 -5.86 -4.71 5.87
N GLN A 84 -6.43 -3.52 5.72
CA GLN A 84 -5.66 -2.28 5.79
C GLN A 84 -6.42 -1.20 6.55
N TRP A 85 -5.70 -0.40 7.34
CA TRP A 85 -6.12 0.96 7.65
C TRP A 85 -5.77 1.82 6.45
N ASP A 86 -6.77 2.11 5.66
CA ASP A 86 -6.63 2.85 4.42
C ASP A 86 -7.10 4.31 4.65
N TRP A 87 -6.21 5.27 4.54
CA TRP A 87 -6.44 6.65 4.93
C TRP A 87 -6.20 7.63 3.78
N GLU A 88 -6.86 8.81 3.85
CA GLU A 88 -6.73 9.89 2.88
C GLU A 88 -6.94 11.24 3.58
N LYS A 89 -6.12 12.24 3.27
CA LYS A 89 -6.16 13.58 3.86
C LYS A 89 -6.09 14.64 2.78
N ILE A 90 -6.91 15.72 2.90
CA ILE A 90 -6.84 16.88 2.01
C ILE A 90 -5.62 17.72 2.35
N ILE A 91 -4.87 18.09 1.32
CA ILE A 91 -3.72 18.99 1.36
C ILE A 91 -3.92 20.17 0.41
N THR A 92 -3.11 21.21 0.53
CA THR A 92 -3.10 22.30 -0.45
C THR A 92 -2.31 21.92 -1.69
N LYS A 93 -2.37 22.74 -2.74
CA LYS A 93 -1.54 22.56 -3.93
C LYS A 93 -0.07 22.76 -3.61
N GLU A 94 0.25 23.69 -2.74
CA GLU A 94 1.61 24.02 -2.28
C GLU A 94 2.22 22.85 -1.46
N ASP A 95 1.37 22.05 -0.78
CA ASP A 95 1.80 20.86 -0.04
C ASP A 95 2.13 19.67 -0.94
N ARG A 96 1.88 19.75 -2.26
CA ARG A 96 2.29 18.70 -3.22
C ARG A 96 3.81 18.75 -3.45
N ASN A 97 4.56 18.30 -2.47
CA ASN A 97 6.03 18.30 -2.53
C ASN A 97 6.61 17.16 -1.68
N ILE A 98 7.89 16.86 -1.92
CA ILE A 98 8.59 15.75 -1.28
C ILE A 98 8.74 15.90 0.24
N GLU A 99 8.81 17.14 0.75
CA GLU A 99 8.94 17.36 2.19
C GLU A 99 7.64 17.04 2.93
N THR A 100 6.48 17.37 2.37
CA THR A 100 5.16 16.96 2.91
C THR A 100 5.06 15.43 2.98
N LEU A 101 5.52 14.72 1.95
CA LEU A 101 5.57 13.26 1.94
C LEU A 101 6.48 12.75 3.06
N LYS A 102 7.72 13.26 3.16
CA LYS A 102 8.68 12.86 4.19
C LYS A 102 8.19 13.14 5.62
N GLU A 103 7.53 14.26 5.84
CA GLU A 103 6.93 14.60 7.15
C GLU A 103 5.81 13.61 7.53
N THR A 104 5.00 13.24 6.56
CA THR A 104 3.94 12.23 6.73
C THR A 104 4.54 10.88 7.08
N VAL A 105 5.56 10.43 6.34
CA VAL A 105 6.30 9.21 6.63
C VAL A 105 6.90 9.22 8.04
N ARG A 106 7.56 10.33 8.43
CA ARG A 106 8.11 10.47 9.79
C ARG A 106 7.03 10.36 10.87
N THR A 107 5.84 10.89 10.58
CA THR A 107 4.69 10.82 11.50
C THR A 107 4.20 9.39 11.68
N VAL A 108 4.00 8.65 10.59
CA VAL A 108 3.61 7.24 10.62
C VAL A 108 4.70 6.41 11.32
N TYR A 109 5.96 6.59 10.95
CA TYR A 109 7.08 5.88 11.53
C TYR A 109 7.23 6.12 13.05
N LYS A 110 7.00 7.36 13.51
CA LYS A 110 6.98 7.68 14.94
C LYS A 110 5.91 6.90 15.71
N VAL A 111 4.75 6.66 15.08
CA VAL A 111 3.68 5.83 15.67
C VAL A 111 4.15 4.38 15.74
N LEU A 112 4.70 3.83 14.66
CA LEU A 112 5.25 2.46 14.63
C LEU A 112 6.27 2.24 15.77
N ARG A 113 7.23 3.14 15.92
CA ARG A 113 8.21 3.07 17.01
C ARG A 113 7.59 3.14 18.41
N LYS A 114 6.59 4.00 18.61
CA LYS A 114 5.89 4.07 19.90
C LYS A 114 5.14 2.78 20.21
N THR A 115 4.53 2.19 19.18
CA THR A 115 3.82 0.91 19.30
C THR A 115 4.80 -0.21 19.64
N GLU A 116 5.95 -0.30 18.94
CA GLU A 116 6.98 -1.28 19.28
C GLU A 116 7.45 -1.16 20.72
N LYS A 117 7.76 0.07 21.17
CA LYS A 117 8.14 0.32 22.56
C LYS A 117 7.04 -0.09 23.55
N TYR A 118 5.77 0.17 23.24
CA TYR A 118 4.67 -0.27 24.09
C TYR A 118 4.60 -1.80 24.16
N MET A 119 4.81 -2.48 23.02
CA MET A 119 4.82 -3.94 22.96
C MET A 119 5.99 -4.54 23.73
N SER A 120 7.18 -3.95 23.67
CA SER A 120 8.37 -4.41 24.42
C SER A 120 8.21 -4.27 25.94
N ILE A 121 7.45 -3.28 26.40
CA ILE A 121 7.12 -3.13 27.83
C ILE A 121 6.08 -4.17 28.28
N LYS A 122 5.17 -4.54 27.39
CA LYS A 122 4.06 -5.46 27.70
C LYS A 122 4.45 -6.93 27.60
N TYR A 123 5.38 -7.27 26.72
CA TYR A 123 5.79 -8.64 26.42
C TYR A 123 7.31 -8.76 26.44
N ASP A 124 7.84 -9.47 27.44
CA ASP A 124 9.29 -9.57 27.72
C ASP A 124 10.12 -10.17 26.58
N TYR A 125 9.49 -10.99 25.69
CA TYR A 125 10.17 -11.58 24.54
C TYR A 125 10.33 -10.63 23.35
N ILE A 126 9.62 -9.48 23.34
CA ILE A 126 9.69 -8.50 22.26
C ILE A 126 10.84 -7.52 22.54
N GLN A 127 11.82 -7.52 21.64
CA GLN A 127 12.91 -6.56 21.63
C GLN A 127 12.62 -5.43 20.64
N GLU A 128 13.00 -4.18 20.99
CA GLU A 128 12.92 -3.06 20.04
C GLU A 128 13.98 -3.24 18.96
N ILE A 129 13.58 -3.26 17.68
CA ILE A 129 14.46 -3.42 16.52
C ILE A 129 14.39 -2.24 15.55
N LEU A 130 13.35 -1.39 15.67
CA LEU A 130 13.20 -0.21 14.82
C LEU A 130 14.22 0.87 15.20
N PRO A 131 15.05 1.37 14.27
CA PRO A 131 16.00 2.45 14.53
C PRO A 131 15.28 3.75 14.92
N LYS A 132 16.04 4.68 15.51
CA LYS A 132 15.51 5.97 15.95
C LYS A 132 14.86 6.75 14.84
N ASP A 133 15.50 6.78 13.67
CA ASP A 133 15.07 7.53 12.50
C ASP A 133 14.99 6.61 11.28
N ILE A 134 13.99 6.82 10.43
CA ILE A 134 13.86 6.10 9.16
C ILE A 134 14.82 6.70 8.13
N PHE A 135 15.46 5.84 7.35
CA PHE A 135 16.37 6.25 6.28
C PHE A 135 15.58 6.47 4.98
N PHE A 136 15.75 7.62 4.33
CA PHE A 136 15.10 7.96 3.07
C PHE A 136 16.03 7.69 1.89
N ILE A 137 15.49 7.06 0.84
CA ILE A 137 16.21 6.77 -0.40
C ILE A 137 15.19 6.72 -1.56
N THR A 138 15.56 7.22 -2.72
CA THR A 138 14.77 7.05 -3.93
C THR A 138 15.08 5.71 -4.59
N THR A 139 14.21 5.25 -5.49
CA THR A 139 14.45 4.02 -6.25
C THR A 139 15.69 4.11 -7.12
N GLN A 140 16.01 5.29 -7.71
CA GLN A 140 17.23 5.51 -8.47
C GLN A 140 18.47 5.48 -7.59
N GLU A 141 18.47 6.21 -6.46
CA GLU A 141 19.58 6.15 -5.50
C GLU A 141 19.82 4.73 -4.99
N LEU A 142 18.75 3.93 -4.82
CA LEU A 142 18.87 2.53 -4.40
C LEU A 142 19.53 1.66 -5.48
N GLU A 143 19.22 1.90 -6.75
CA GLU A 143 19.92 1.27 -7.87
C GLU A 143 21.39 1.66 -7.91
N ASP A 144 21.69 2.96 -7.78
CA ASP A 144 23.06 3.48 -7.79
C ASP A 144 23.95 2.91 -6.67
N VAL A 145 23.34 2.63 -5.50
CA VAL A 145 24.05 2.00 -4.36
C VAL A 145 24.34 0.52 -4.62
N PHE A 146 23.48 -0.16 -5.37
CA PHE A 146 23.61 -1.61 -5.66
C PHE A 146 23.54 -1.91 -7.17
N PRO A 147 24.48 -1.38 -7.99
CA PRO A 147 24.39 -1.47 -9.44
C PRO A 147 24.52 -2.91 -9.97
N ASP A 148 25.19 -3.80 -9.22
CA ASP A 148 25.39 -5.19 -9.58
C ASP A 148 24.23 -6.11 -9.15
N VAL A 149 23.24 -5.58 -8.43
CA VAL A 149 22.06 -6.32 -7.97
C VAL A 149 20.90 -6.05 -8.91
N SER A 150 20.54 -7.00 -9.73
CA SER A 150 19.46 -6.86 -10.73
C SER A 150 18.07 -6.82 -10.11
N SER A 151 17.83 -7.58 -9.03
CA SER A 151 16.51 -7.67 -8.39
C SER A 151 16.22 -6.47 -7.51
N PRO A 152 15.13 -5.68 -7.76
CA PRO A 152 14.69 -4.61 -6.87
C PRO A 152 14.43 -5.10 -5.44
N LYS A 153 13.83 -6.28 -5.26
CA LYS A 153 13.55 -6.86 -3.94
C LYS A 153 14.82 -7.24 -3.17
N GLU A 154 15.88 -7.66 -3.86
CA GLU A 154 17.18 -7.87 -3.21
C GLU A 154 17.82 -6.55 -2.80
N ARG A 155 17.71 -5.48 -3.60
CA ARG A 155 18.17 -4.13 -3.22
C ARG A 155 17.42 -3.63 -1.97
N GLU A 156 16.09 -3.82 -1.91
CA GLU A 156 15.28 -3.51 -0.72
C GLU A 156 15.77 -4.28 0.51
N TYR A 157 16.05 -5.58 0.36
CA TYR A 157 16.56 -6.42 1.43
C TYR A 157 17.90 -5.92 1.97
N TYR A 158 18.87 -5.63 1.08
CA TYR A 158 20.19 -5.17 1.51
C TYR A 158 20.13 -3.82 2.22
N ILE A 159 19.37 -2.87 1.71
CA ILE A 159 19.27 -1.54 2.35
C ILE A 159 18.47 -1.62 3.66
N ALA A 160 17.38 -2.39 3.72
CA ALA A 160 16.60 -2.59 4.93
C ALA A 160 17.44 -3.29 6.02
N LYS A 161 18.21 -4.31 5.66
CA LYS A 161 19.12 -5.01 6.58
C LYS A 161 20.21 -4.09 7.10
N ALA A 162 20.74 -3.22 6.27
CA ALA A 162 21.81 -2.28 6.65
C ALA A 162 21.29 -1.12 7.53
N LYS A 163 20.06 -0.66 7.32
CA LYS A 163 19.49 0.54 7.96
C LYS A 163 18.41 0.23 9.01
N GLY A 164 17.86 -0.98 9.05
CA GLY A 164 16.77 -1.40 9.93
C GLY A 164 15.39 -0.93 9.50
N ALA A 165 15.25 0.31 9.02
CA ALA A 165 14.02 0.85 8.46
C ALA A 165 14.34 1.88 7.37
N VAL A 166 13.68 1.76 6.24
CA VAL A 166 13.87 2.62 5.06
C VAL A 166 12.55 3.10 4.52
N CYS A 167 12.55 4.30 3.98
CA CYS A 167 11.48 4.86 3.17
C CYS A 167 11.99 4.90 1.73
N ILE A 168 11.46 4.02 0.89
CA ILE A 168 11.79 3.96 -0.54
C ILE A 168 10.81 4.86 -1.28
N MET A 169 11.32 5.84 -2.00
CA MET A 169 10.52 6.89 -2.65
C MET A 169 10.62 6.81 -4.16
N GLN A 170 9.65 7.45 -4.84
CA GLN A 170 9.62 7.62 -6.30
C GLN A 170 9.53 6.29 -7.06
N ILE A 171 8.53 5.49 -6.67
CA ILE A 171 8.26 4.18 -7.23
C ILE A 171 7.27 4.32 -8.40
N GLY A 172 7.54 3.64 -9.53
CA GLY A 172 6.59 3.52 -10.67
C GLY A 172 7.14 3.97 -12.01
N ASP A 173 8.05 4.93 -12.04
CA ASP A 173 8.72 5.35 -13.29
C ASP A 173 9.87 4.40 -13.66
N VAL A 174 10.34 4.54 -14.88
CA VAL A 174 11.50 3.80 -15.41
C VAL A 174 12.78 4.42 -14.86
N LEU A 175 13.68 3.58 -14.34
CA LEU A 175 15.00 3.97 -13.85
C LEU A 175 15.98 4.18 -15.01
N GLU A 176 17.18 4.67 -14.73
CA GLU A 176 18.20 4.93 -15.74
C GLU A 176 18.66 3.66 -16.48
N ASN A 177 18.55 2.49 -15.85
CA ASN A 177 18.82 1.18 -16.48
C ASN A 177 17.75 0.74 -17.47
N GLY A 178 16.62 1.46 -17.58
CA GLY A 178 15.49 1.14 -18.45
C GLY A 178 14.45 0.21 -17.83
N GLU A 179 14.63 -0.20 -16.58
CA GLU A 179 13.68 -1.05 -15.83
C GLU A 179 12.91 -0.23 -14.79
N ARG A 180 11.83 -0.79 -14.25
CA ARG A 180 11.10 -0.20 -13.13
C ARG A 180 11.50 -0.89 -11.84
N HIS A 181 11.55 -0.14 -10.75
CA HIS A 181 11.76 -0.72 -9.43
C HIS A 181 10.58 -1.62 -9.03
N ASP A 182 9.35 -1.12 -9.18
CA ASP A 182 8.11 -1.86 -8.94
C ASP A 182 6.97 -1.26 -9.78
N GLY A 183 5.87 -2.03 -9.94
CA GLY A 183 4.67 -1.57 -10.61
C GLY A 183 3.85 -0.64 -9.72
N ARG A 184 3.33 0.45 -10.30
CA ARG A 184 2.35 1.32 -9.65
C ARG A 184 1.26 1.69 -10.63
N ALA A 185 -0.01 1.68 -10.18
CA ALA A 185 -1.10 2.19 -11.00
C ALA A 185 -0.85 3.65 -11.36
N PRO A 186 -1.09 4.04 -12.63
CA PRO A 186 -0.76 5.37 -13.11
C PRO A 186 -1.75 6.45 -12.67
N ASP A 187 -2.84 6.08 -12.01
CA ASP A 187 -4.02 6.92 -11.88
C ASP A 187 -4.45 7.22 -10.43
N TYR A 188 -3.60 6.97 -9.43
CA TYR A 188 -3.86 7.49 -8.07
C TYR A 188 -2.65 8.11 -7.37
N ASP A 189 -1.48 7.47 -7.26
CA ASP A 189 -0.28 8.09 -6.70
C ASP A 189 0.57 8.79 -7.76
N ASP A 190 1.07 9.99 -7.45
CA ASP A 190 2.12 10.63 -8.21
C ASP A 190 3.42 9.85 -8.01
N TRP A 191 3.98 9.28 -9.07
CA TRP A 191 5.18 8.45 -9.00
C TRP A 191 6.41 9.19 -8.50
N SER A 192 6.43 10.52 -8.62
CA SER A 192 7.49 11.36 -8.04
C SER A 192 7.30 11.67 -6.56
N LEU A 193 6.10 11.42 -6.01
CA LEU A 193 5.67 11.82 -4.68
C LEU A 193 5.02 10.68 -3.89
N ASN A 194 5.49 9.44 -4.08
CA ASN A 194 5.05 8.27 -3.33
C ASN A 194 6.20 7.64 -2.54
N ALA A 195 5.87 6.78 -1.61
CA ALA A 195 6.83 6.12 -0.74
C ALA A 195 6.27 4.85 -0.10
N ASP A 196 7.15 3.86 0.10
CA ASP A 196 6.89 2.68 0.90
C ASP A 196 7.76 2.69 2.17
N ILE A 197 7.18 2.35 3.31
CA ILE A 197 7.90 2.09 4.56
C ILE A 197 8.24 0.62 4.62
N VAL A 198 9.52 0.32 4.50
CA VAL A 198 10.07 -1.03 4.52
C VAL A 198 10.98 -1.19 5.72
N VAL A 199 10.83 -2.28 6.46
CA VAL A 199 11.64 -2.59 7.64
C VAL A 199 12.38 -3.92 7.45
N TYR A 200 13.56 -4.04 8.05
CA TYR A 200 14.19 -5.34 8.15
C TYR A 200 13.46 -6.20 9.19
N TYR A 201 13.04 -7.38 8.79
CA TYR A 201 12.33 -8.33 9.64
C TYR A 201 13.21 -9.56 9.94
N PRO A 202 13.89 -9.60 11.11
CA PRO A 202 14.88 -10.62 11.41
C PRO A 202 14.30 -12.02 11.62
N VAL A 203 13.00 -12.16 11.90
CA VAL A 203 12.35 -13.48 12.08
C VAL A 203 12.41 -14.30 10.81
N LEU A 204 12.23 -13.65 9.65
CA LEU A 204 12.27 -14.28 8.33
C LEU A 204 13.52 -13.90 7.52
N ASP A 205 14.38 -13.02 8.03
CA ASP A 205 15.53 -12.42 7.32
C ASP A 205 15.11 -11.77 5.99
N ILE A 206 14.07 -10.91 6.01
CA ILE A 206 13.51 -10.25 4.82
C ILE A 206 13.36 -8.74 5.01
N ALA A 207 13.18 -8.04 3.90
CA ALA A 207 12.59 -6.71 3.86
C ALA A 207 11.06 -6.84 3.91
N LEU A 208 10.41 -6.20 4.87
CA LEU A 208 8.96 -6.25 5.06
C LEU A 208 8.35 -4.86 4.87
N GLU A 209 7.53 -4.69 3.86
CA GLU A 209 6.73 -3.48 3.65
C GLU A 209 5.57 -3.44 4.66
N LEU A 210 5.50 -2.36 5.44
CA LEU A 210 4.43 -2.13 6.42
C LEU A 210 3.37 -1.14 5.95
N SER A 211 3.74 -0.20 5.07
CA SER A 211 2.85 0.84 4.59
C SER A 211 3.32 1.38 3.25
N SER A 212 2.37 1.62 2.36
CA SER A 212 2.57 2.35 1.10
C SER A 212 1.71 3.62 1.13
N MET A 213 2.25 4.74 0.65
CA MET A 213 1.55 6.03 0.63
C MET A 213 2.05 6.94 -0.48
N GLY A 214 1.23 7.93 -0.84
CA GLY A 214 1.63 8.93 -1.84
C GLY A 214 0.75 10.17 -1.82
N ILE A 215 1.32 11.25 -2.32
CA ILE A 215 0.54 12.40 -2.75
C ILE A 215 -0.13 12.00 -4.05
N ARG A 216 -1.44 12.19 -4.13
CA ARG A 216 -2.22 11.72 -5.27
C ARG A 216 -1.96 12.56 -6.51
N VAL A 217 -2.11 11.94 -7.67
CA VAL A 217 -1.93 12.64 -8.96
C VAL A 217 -2.77 13.91 -9.05
N ASP A 218 -2.18 14.95 -9.62
CA ASP A 218 -2.90 16.05 -10.24
C ASP A 218 -3.12 15.77 -11.74
N LYS A 219 -3.64 16.74 -12.45
CA LYS A 219 -3.91 16.62 -13.89
C LYS A 219 -2.63 16.28 -14.68
N ASP A 220 -1.54 16.98 -14.41
CA ASP A 220 -0.31 16.87 -15.21
C ASP A 220 0.39 15.54 -14.94
N ALA A 221 0.51 15.13 -13.68
CA ALA A 221 1.04 13.84 -13.27
C ALA A 221 0.18 12.69 -13.85
N LEU A 222 -1.16 12.80 -13.73
CA LEU A 222 -2.09 11.78 -14.26
C LEU A 222 -1.89 11.57 -15.75
N LEU A 223 -1.94 12.63 -16.56
CA LEU A 223 -1.82 12.51 -18.02
C LEU A 223 -0.46 11.93 -18.43
N SER A 224 0.62 12.42 -17.82
CA SER A 224 1.97 11.90 -18.07
C SER A 224 2.10 10.42 -17.70
N GLN A 225 1.56 10.01 -16.56
CA GLN A 225 1.65 8.62 -16.10
C GLN A 225 0.79 7.66 -16.93
N LEU A 226 -0.40 8.09 -17.36
CA LEU A 226 -1.24 7.29 -18.26
C LEU A 226 -0.56 7.05 -19.61
N GLU A 227 0.14 8.06 -20.15
CA GLU A 227 0.91 7.91 -21.38
C GLU A 227 2.09 6.94 -21.19
N LYS A 228 2.90 7.11 -20.13
CA LYS A 228 4.02 6.22 -19.77
C LYS A 228 3.59 4.78 -19.49
N ALA A 229 2.36 4.59 -19.00
CA ALA A 229 1.78 3.27 -18.74
C ALA A 229 1.11 2.66 -19.99
N GLY A 230 1.05 3.39 -21.12
CA GLY A 230 0.42 2.92 -22.37
C GLY A 230 -1.09 2.76 -22.30
N CYS A 231 -1.78 3.53 -21.43
CA CYS A 231 -3.23 3.48 -21.26
C CYS A 231 -3.89 4.88 -21.25
N PRO A 232 -3.59 5.75 -22.24
CA PRO A 232 -4.10 7.13 -22.28
C PRO A 232 -5.63 7.20 -22.36
N GLU A 233 -6.30 6.16 -22.87
CA GLU A 233 -7.77 6.06 -22.95
C GLU A 233 -8.45 6.10 -21.58
N ARG A 234 -7.74 5.73 -20.50
CA ARG A 234 -8.26 5.83 -19.13
C ARG A 234 -8.56 7.28 -18.71
N ALA A 235 -7.99 8.29 -19.38
CA ALA A 235 -8.31 9.69 -19.14
C ALA A 235 -9.82 9.99 -19.32
N GLU A 236 -10.52 9.18 -20.12
CA GLU A 236 -11.96 9.29 -20.36
C GLU A 236 -12.85 8.70 -19.26
N LEU A 237 -12.28 7.98 -18.29
CA LEU A 237 -13.02 7.39 -17.18
C LEU A 237 -13.46 8.47 -16.16
N PRO A 238 -14.59 8.28 -15.45
CA PRO A 238 -15.17 9.31 -14.59
C PRO A 238 -14.24 9.88 -13.54
N PHE A 239 -13.44 9.03 -12.88
CA PHE A 239 -12.50 9.48 -11.84
C PHE A 239 -11.38 10.34 -12.44
N GLN A 240 -10.77 9.89 -13.51
CA GLN A 240 -9.68 10.58 -14.19
C GLN A 240 -10.19 11.92 -14.79
N LYS A 241 -11.39 11.94 -15.39
CA LYS A 241 -12.03 13.20 -15.82
C LYS A 241 -12.22 14.19 -14.69
N ALA A 242 -12.67 13.72 -13.52
CA ALA A 242 -12.87 14.60 -12.38
C ALA A 242 -11.53 15.24 -11.88
N ILE A 243 -10.41 14.52 -12.01
CA ILE A 243 -9.06 15.07 -11.73
C ILE A 243 -8.65 16.07 -12.80
N ILE A 244 -8.82 15.73 -14.09
CA ILE A 244 -8.45 16.59 -15.24
C ILE A 244 -9.24 17.91 -15.21
N GLU A 245 -10.49 17.85 -14.78
CA GLU A 245 -11.39 18.99 -14.62
C GLU A 245 -11.19 19.73 -13.27
N GLU A 246 -10.22 19.31 -12.47
CA GLU A 246 -9.88 19.89 -11.15
C GLU A 246 -11.07 19.95 -10.17
N LYS A 247 -11.97 18.94 -10.26
CA LYS A 247 -13.14 18.82 -9.39
C LYS A 247 -12.86 18.15 -8.07
N LEU A 248 -11.75 17.42 -7.94
CA LEU A 248 -11.36 16.69 -6.74
C LEU A 248 -10.25 17.41 -5.98
N PRO A 249 -10.24 17.38 -4.63
CA PRO A 249 -9.22 18.03 -3.83
C PRO A 249 -7.84 17.39 -4.07
N TYR A 250 -6.78 18.14 -3.79
CA TYR A 250 -5.44 17.59 -3.64
C TYR A 250 -5.38 16.79 -2.34
N THR A 251 -4.83 15.59 -2.40
CA THR A 251 -4.79 14.68 -1.26
C THR A 251 -3.46 13.95 -1.15
N ILE A 252 -3.15 13.53 0.07
CA ILE A 252 -2.15 12.52 0.41
C ILE A 252 -2.85 11.38 1.11
N GLY A 253 -2.48 10.15 0.80
CA GLY A 253 -3.10 9.00 1.44
C GLY A 253 -2.23 7.75 1.34
N GLY A 254 -2.66 6.68 1.99
CA GLY A 254 -1.93 5.43 2.02
C GLY A 254 -2.69 4.32 2.70
N GLY A 255 -2.11 3.13 2.63
CA GLY A 255 -2.56 1.94 3.33
C GLY A 255 -1.52 1.47 4.34
N ILE A 256 -1.99 1.02 5.49
CA ILE A 256 -1.19 0.40 6.53
C ILE A 256 -1.72 -1.01 6.71
N GLY A 257 -0.92 -2.03 6.39
CA GLY A 257 -1.32 -3.44 6.48
C GLY A 257 -1.51 -3.87 7.92
N GLN A 258 -2.76 -4.13 8.35
CA GLN A 258 -3.06 -4.48 9.75
C GLN A 258 -2.39 -5.78 10.16
N SER A 259 -2.60 -6.85 9.38
CA SER A 259 -2.00 -8.16 9.68
C SER A 259 -0.47 -8.13 9.60
N ARG A 260 0.12 -7.43 8.63
CA ARG A 260 1.58 -7.26 8.56
C ARG A 260 2.15 -6.55 9.78
N ILE A 261 1.47 -5.51 10.28
CA ILE A 261 1.86 -4.83 11.52
C ILE A 261 1.73 -5.75 12.74
N CYS A 262 0.65 -6.51 12.86
CA CYS A 262 0.47 -7.50 13.91
C CYS A 262 1.59 -8.56 13.85
N MET A 263 1.86 -9.11 12.67
CA MET A 263 2.95 -10.06 12.43
C MET A 263 4.29 -9.49 12.86
N PHE A 264 4.61 -8.27 12.42
CA PHE A 264 5.87 -7.60 12.76
C PHE A 264 6.02 -7.39 14.26
N PHE A 265 5.04 -6.79 14.94
CA PHE A 265 5.16 -6.50 16.36
C PHE A 265 5.11 -7.73 17.26
N LEU A 266 4.38 -8.76 16.85
CA LEU A 266 4.30 -10.02 17.60
C LEU A 266 5.42 -11.02 17.24
N ARG A 267 6.31 -10.65 16.31
CA ARG A 267 7.45 -11.49 15.87
C ARG A 267 7.01 -12.84 15.32
N LYS A 268 5.97 -12.84 14.50
CA LYS A 268 5.36 -14.03 13.92
C LYS A 268 6.06 -14.45 12.62
N ALA A 269 6.18 -15.76 12.39
CA ALA A 269 6.83 -16.30 11.20
C ALA A 269 5.89 -16.42 9.98
N HIS A 270 4.58 -16.40 10.21
CA HIS A 270 3.59 -16.51 9.15
C HIS A 270 2.40 -15.57 9.41
N ILE A 271 1.92 -14.90 8.38
CA ILE A 271 0.78 -13.96 8.48
C ILE A 271 -0.50 -14.67 8.96
N GLY A 272 -0.65 -15.96 8.67
CA GLY A 272 -1.75 -16.80 9.14
C GLY A 272 -1.79 -16.99 10.65
N GLU A 273 -0.76 -16.65 11.42
CA GLU A 273 -0.79 -16.64 12.89
C GLU A 273 -1.57 -15.44 13.45
N VAL A 274 -1.84 -14.43 12.62
CA VAL A 274 -2.53 -13.19 13.02
C VAL A 274 -3.73 -12.85 12.13
N GLN A 275 -3.97 -13.66 11.10
CA GLN A 275 -5.02 -13.46 10.12
C GLN A 275 -5.63 -14.80 9.72
N SER A 276 -6.95 -14.95 9.85
CA SER A 276 -7.65 -16.08 9.28
C SER A 276 -7.76 -15.95 7.77
N SER A 277 -7.38 -16.99 7.04
CA SER A 277 -7.42 -17.04 5.58
C SER A 277 -7.56 -18.49 5.08
N MET A 278 -7.54 -18.67 3.77
CA MET A 278 -7.45 -19.99 3.14
C MET A 278 -6.01 -20.23 2.66
N TRP A 279 -5.45 -21.33 3.07
CA TRP A 279 -4.07 -21.70 2.76
C TRP A 279 -4.02 -22.98 1.93
N PRO A 280 -3.10 -23.11 0.97
CA PRO A 280 -2.77 -24.38 0.33
C PRO A 280 -2.39 -25.45 1.36
N GLU A 281 -2.67 -26.71 1.06
CA GLU A 281 -2.43 -27.79 2.02
C GLU A 281 -0.95 -27.95 2.37
N GLU A 282 -0.05 -27.74 1.40
CA GLU A 282 1.38 -27.73 1.62
C GLU A 282 1.83 -26.65 2.64
N VAL A 283 1.23 -25.47 2.61
CA VAL A 283 1.51 -24.37 3.58
C VAL A 283 1.04 -24.79 4.98
N VAL A 284 -0.12 -25.41 5.09
CA VAL A 284 -0.65 -25.92 6.38
C VAL A 284 0.23 -27.02 6.95
N GLN A 285 0.71 -27.95 6.10
CA GLN A 285 1.62 -29.02 6.51
C GLN A 285 2.96 -28.48 6.98
N GLU A 286 3.55 -27.53 6.23
CA GLU A 286 4.81 -26.89 6.60
C GLU A 286 4.71 -26.10 7.90
N ALA A 287 3.65 -25.30 8.06
CA ALA A 287 3.36 -24.58 9.30
C ALA A 287 3.23 -25.53 10.50
N THR A 288 2.51 -26.64 10.31
CA THR A 288 2.35 -27.67 11.36
C THR A 288 3.69 -28.33 11.71
N ALA A 289 4.53 -28.64 10.73
CA ALA A 289 5.86 -29.21 10.95
C ALA A 289 6.81 -28.31 11.75
N HIS A 290 6.60 -26.99 11.68
CA HIS A 290 7.34 -25.98 12.41
C HIS A 290 6.63 -25.47 13.68
N GLU A 291 5.57 -26.16 14.12
CA GLU A 291 4.76 -25.78 15.30
C GLU A 291 4.12 -24.37 15.17
N ILE A 292 3.89 -23.89 13.94
CA ILE A 292 3.21 -22.64 13.64
C ILE A 292 1.70 -22.90 13.59
N SER A 293 0.95 -22.20 14.43
CA SER A 293 -0.51 -22.30 14.47
C SER A 293 -1.15 -21.26 13.57
N LEU A 294 -1.74 -21.69 12.46
CA LEU A 294 -2.55 -20.83 11.58
C LEU A 294 -3.95 -20.66 12.16
N LEU A 295 -4.54 -19.44 12.07
CA LEU A 295 -5.88 -19.10 12.55
C LEU A 295 -6.98 -19.62 11.60
#